data_4eaa87cb3838f448ba14486d6b634065
#
_entry.id   4eaa87cb3838f448ba14486d6b634065
#
_cell.length_a   1.000
_cell.length_b   1.000
_cell.length_c   1.000
_cell.angle_alpha   90.00
_cell.angle_beta   90.00
_cell.angle_gamma   90.00
#
_symmetry.space_group_name_H-M   'P 1'
#
loop_
_entity.id
_entity.type
_entity.pdbx_description
1 polymer ?
#
loop_
_entity_poly.entity_id
_entity_poly.type
_entity_poly.pdbx_seq_one_letter_code
_entity_poly.pdbx_strand_id
1 'polypeptide(L)'
;MNRKFKLISILSFILLFISSSFAQQQEILPVKLKMISEGLYEVSDGRGASGGVYVGENEVLLIDSKMDKKSVDETIEGIKKITDKRIKYLINTHSDADHIDGNQYLPQATTFIAHENCRKEFFHPKRDGTPSDWNKPERRPFLPAITFRDQMNLYFGSKKVELWYFGVGHTTGDAVVYFRDGKTAFIGDQIFLTRAQLIHSYKGGNSFEHVKTLTRMLEVLDAEKFYSGHSEMADRKTIIKHIAEMKERQGKVKALIDKNKTLEEIRNEVKPNETGLIETIYNELKRSK
;
A
#
# COMPACT_ATOMS: atom_id res chain seq x y z
N MET A 1 13.74 30.10 -82.50
CA MET A 1 14.58 30.08 -81.32
C MET A 1 13.70 29.66 -80.17
N ASN A 2 13.58 28.33 -79.94
CA ASN A 2 12.62 27.72 -78.98
C ASN A 2 13.36 27.25 -77.69
N ARG A 3 13.11 27.91 -76.57
CA ARG A 3 13.56 27.43 -75.27
C ARG A 3 12.44 26.60 -74.67
N LYS A 4 12.67 25.27 -74.56
CA LYS A 4 11.82 24.35 -73.78
C LYS A 4 12.13 24.45 -72.28
N PHE A 5 11.18 24.86 -71.48
CA PHE A 5 11.25 24.74 -70.03
C PHE A 5 10.91 23.31 -69.65
N LYS A 6 11.84 22.61 -68.97
CA LYS A 6 11.59 21.33 -68.32
C LYS A 6 11.01 21.63 -66.90
N LEU A 7 9.76 21.23 -66.65
CA LEU A 7 9.15 21.15 -65.28
C LEU A 7 9.75 19.92 -64.60
N ILE A 8 10.49 20.14 -63.51
CA ILE A 8 10.93 19.09 -62.61
C ILE A 8 9.85 19.00 -61.51
N SER A 9 9.07 17.90 -61.54
CA SER A 9 8.09 17.58 -60.50
C SER A 9 8.85 16.97 -59.31
N ILE A 10 8.92 17.70 -58.18
CA ILE A 10 9.46 17.18 -56.91
C ILE A 10 8.30 16.53 -56.21
N LEU A 11 8.25 15.19 -56.22
CA LEU A 11 7.33 14.39 -55.44
C LEU A 11 7.88 14.28 -53.98
N SER A 12 7.38 15.12 -53.09
CA SER A 12 7.71 15.03 -51.67
C SER A 12 6.95 13.87 -51.05
N PHE A 13 7.67 12.78 -50.78
CA PHE A 13 7.16 11.66 -49.97
C PHE A 13 7.14 12.10 -48.51
N ILE A 14 5.94 12.45 -47.99
CA ILE A 14 5.72 12.64 -46.58
C ILE A 14 5.53 11.25 -45.97
N LEU A 15 6.59 10.68 -45.37
CA LEU A 15 6.48 9.53 -44.48
C LEU A 15 5.84 10.00 -43.17
N LEU A 16 4.54 9.74 -43.00
CA LEU A 16 3.88 9.79 -41.70
C LEU A 16 4.40 8.63 -40.84
N PHE A 17 5.34 8.93 -39.95
CA PHE A 17 5.65 8.06 -38.84
C PHE A 17 4.47 8.11 -37.84
N ILE A 18 3.54 7.16 -37.98
CA ILE A 18 2.58 6.87 -36.93
C ILE A 18 3.37 6.13 -35.84
N SER A 19 3.91 6.89 -34.89
CA SER A 19 4.39 6.34 -33.61
C SER A 19 3.17 5.88 -32.81
N SER A 20 2.73 4.65 -33.03
CA SER A 20 1.82 3.97 -32.12
C SER A 20 2.57 3.76 -30.81
N SER A 21 2.36 4.67 -29.85
CA SER A 21 2.70 4.45 -28.45
C SER A 21 1.80 3.33 -27.95
N PHE A 22 2.23 2.08 -28.15
CA PHE A 22 1.72 0.97 -27.37
C PHE A 22 2.18 1.24 -25.93
N ALA A 23 1.30 1.83 -25.12
CA ALA A 23 1.44 1.72 -23.69
C ALA A 23 1.46 0.21 -23.41
N GLN A 24 2.63 -0.31 -23.07
CA GLN A 24 2.82 -1.70 -22.70
C GLN A 24 1.97 -1.92 -21.46
N GLN A 25 0.79 -2.48 -21.64
CA GLN A 25 -0.10 -2.83 -20.54
C GLN A 25 0.64 -3.91 -19.75
N GLN A 26 1.13 -3.53 -18.58
CA GLN A 26 1.88 -4.44 -17.73
C GLN A 26 1.01 -5.65 -17.46
N GLU A 27 1.44 -6.83 -17.88
CA GLU A 27 0.69 -8.07 -17.72
C GLU A 27 0.50 -8.34 -16.22
N ILE A 28 -0.75 -8.46 -15.79
CA ILE A 28 -1.09 -8.79 -14.41
C ILE A 28 -0.89 -10.29 -14.23
N LEU A 29 0.18 -10.65 -13.53
CA LEU A 29 0.47 -12.03 -13.20
C LEU A 29 -0.63 -12.62 -12.29
N PRO A 30 -0.93 -13.92 -12.38
CA PRO A 30 -1.88 -14.58 -11.48
C PRO A 30 -1.41 -14.50 -10.02
N VAL A 31 -2.36 -14.45 -9.09
CA VAL A 31 -2.04 -14.43 -7.66
C VAL A 31 -1.22 -15.66 -7.27
N LYS A 32 -0.19 -15.41 -6.48
CA LYS A 32 0.72 -16.42 -5.95
C LYS A 32 0.67 -16.45 -4.42
N LEU A 33 0.50 -17.65 -3.85
CA LEU A 33 0.66 -17.91 -2.43
C LEU A 33 2.02 -18.57 -2.20
N LYS A 34 2.88 -17.91 -1.43
CA LYS A 34 4.22 -18.41 -1.09
C LYS A 34 4.31 -18.66 0.42
N MET A 35 4.52 -19.89 0.84
CA MET A 35 4.74 -20.21 2.26
C MET A 35 6.00 -19.52 2.77
N ILE A 36 5.88 -18.77 3.86
CA ILE A 36 6.97 -18.02 4.50
C ILE A 36 7.31 -18.55 5.90
N SER A 37 6.36 -19.23 6.52
CA SER A 37 6.55 -20.06 7.71
C SER A 37 5.38 -21.04 7.82
N GLU A 38 5.38 -21.93 8.81
CA GLU A 38 4.30 -22.90 9.02
C GLU A 38 2.93 -22.22 9.11
N GLY A 39 2.02 -22.59 8.20
CA GLY A 39 0.68 -22.05 8.10
C GLY A 39 0.58 -20.60 7.64
N LEU A 40 1.69 -19.89 7.43
CA LEU A 40 1.71 -18.48 7.02
C LEU A 40 2.25 -18.32 5.59
N TYR A 41 1.49 -17.62 4.76
CA TYR A 41 1.78 -17.40 3.35
C TYR A 41 1.75 -15.91 3.00
N GLU A 42 2.69 -15.47 2.17
CA GLU A 42 2.60 -14.22 1.43
C GLU A 42 1.66 -14.40 0.24
N VAL A 43 0.79 -13.43 0.01
CA VAL A 43 -0.07 -13.32 -1.18
C VAL A 43 0.48 -12.21 -2.05
N SER A 44 1.07 -12.54 -3.19
CA SER A 44 1.65 -11.58 -4.13
C SER A 44 1.01 -11.68 -5.50
N ASP A 45 1.43 -10.82 -6.42
CA ASP A 45 0.90 -10.72 -7.78
C ASP A 45 -0.63 -10.46 -7.79
N GLY A 46 -1.31 -10.67 -8.92
CA GLY A 46 -2.69 -10.23 -9.08
C GLY A 46 -2.82 -8.71 -9.05
N ARG A 47 -4.05 -8.20 -9.13
CA ARG A 47 -4.31 -6.77 -9.02
C ARG A 47 -4.56 -6.37 -7.57
N GLY A 48 -3.82 -5.37 -7.11
CA GLY A 48 -3.85 -4.88 -5.73
C GLY A 48 -2.59 -5.22 -4.97
N ALA A 49 -2.54 -4.77 -3.73
CA ALA A 49 -1.39 -4.93 -2.85
C ALA A 49 -1.08 -6.38 -2.50
N SER A 50 0.15 -6.66 -2.13
CA SER A 50 0.52 -7.91 -1.46
C SER A 50 -0.09 -7.96 -0.07
N GLY A 51 -0.40 -9.17 0.39
CA GLY A 51 -1.01 -9.41 1.70
C GLY A 51 -0.57 -10.74 2.28
N GLY A 52 -1.40 -11.33 3.14
CA GLY A 52 -1.09 -12.59 3.79
C GLY A 52 -2.26 -13.54 3.96
N VAL A 53 -1.95 -14.82 4.10
CA VAL A 53 -2.88 -15.87 4.50
C VAL A 53 -2.26 -16.61 5.68
N TYR A 54 -3.02 -16.74 6.76
CA TYR A 54 -2.68 -17.61 7.86
C TYR A 54 -3.71 -18.73 8.01
N VAL A 55 -3.24 -19.97 7.91
CA VAL A 55 -4.04 -21.18 8.12
C VAL A 55 -3.89 -21.60 9.57
N GLY A 56 -4.86 -21.21 10.39
CA GLY A 56 -4.93 -21.60 11.79
C GLY A 56 -5.43 -23.02 11.99
N GLU A 57 -5.72 -23.38 13.25
CA GLU A 57 -6.18 -24.74 13.60
C GLU A 57 -7.53 -25.08 12.95
N ASN A 58 -8.51 -24.18 12.97
CA ASN A 58 -9.88 -24.44 12.49
C ASN A 58 -10.33 -23.52 11.37
N GLU A 59 -9.62 -22.44 11.09
CA GLU A 59 -10.06 -21.35 10.23
C GLU A 59 -8.88 -20.61 9.59
N VAL A 60 -9.18 -19.85 8.55
CA VAL A 60 -8.20 -19.03 7.81
C VAL A 60 -8.41 -17.56 8.13
N LEU A 61 -7.30 -16.85 8.30
CA LEU A 61 -7.19 -15.39 8.36
C LEU A 61 -6.56 -14.87 7.08
N LEU A 62 -7.16 -13.85 6.47
CA LEU A 62 -6.58 -13.04 5.41
C LEU A 62 -6.06 -11.71 5.97
N ILE A 63 -5.00 -11.19 5.37
CA ILE A 63 -4.46 -9.84 5.56
C ILE A 63 -4.53 -9.14 4.22
N ASP A 64 -5.38 -8.12 4.13
CA ASP A 64 -5.79 -7.42 2.92
C ASP A 64 -6.43 -8.30 1.84
N SER A 65 -7.26 -7.70 0.98
CA SER A 65 -8.18 -8.44 0.12
C SER A 65 -7.88 -8.39 -1.37
N LYS A 66 -6.76 -7.78 -1.78
CA LYS A 66 -6.56 -7.43 -3.20
C LYS A 66 -7.57 -6.36 -3.66
N MET A 67 -7.66 -6.11 -4.97
CA MET A 67 -8.44 -4.99 -5.52
C MET A 67 -9.64 -5.44 -6.35
N ASP A 68 -9.58 -6.56 -7.05
CA ASP A 68 -10.62 -6.98 -7.98
C ASP A 68 -11.07 -8.44 -7.76
N LYS A 69 -12.22 -8.76 -8.36
CA LYS A 69 -12.83 -10.09 -8.23
C LYS A 69 -11.91 -11.21 -8.69
N LYS A 70 -11.21 -11.03 -9.81
CA LYS A 70 -10.32 -12.05 -10.35
C LYS A 70 -9.22 -12.41 -9.35
N SER A 71 -8.55 -11.41 -8.81
CA SER A 71 -7.45 -11.60 -7.86
C SER A 71 -7.94 -12.17 -6.52
N VAL A 72 -9.15 -11.82 -6.09
CA VAL A 72 -9.79 -12.45 -4.90
C VAL A 72 -10.13 -13.91 -5.18
N ASP A 73 -10.74 -14.23 -6.32
CA ASP A 73 -11.07 -15.62 -6.69
C ASP A 73 -9.79 -16.48 -6.77
N GLU A 74 -8.72 -15.96 -7.39
CA GLU A 74 -7.43 -16.65 -7.47
C GLU A 74 -6.82 -16.88 -6.07
N THR A 75 -6.96 -15.92 -5.15
CA THR A 75 -6.53 -16.05 -3.75
C THR A 75 -7.31 -17.17 -3.06
N ILE A 76 -8.64 -17.19 -3.19
CA ILE A 76 -9.52 -18.23 -2.62
C ILE A 76 -9.17 -19.61 -3.18
N GLU A 77 -8.98 -19.72 -4.49
CA GLU A 77 -8.58 -20.98 -5.13
C GLU A 77 -7.18 -21.45 -4.66
N GLY A 78 -6.26 -20.50 -4.45
CA GLY A 78 -4.95 -20.79 -3.86
C GLY A 78 -5.09 -21.36 -2.44
N ILE A 79 -5.96 -20.77 -1.61
CA ILE A 79 -6.23 -21.26 -0.25
C ILE A 79 -6.85 -22.67 -0.28
N LYS A 80 -7.83 -22.93 -1.14
CA LYS A 80 -8.47 -24.26 -1.28
C LYS A 80 -7.49 -25.37 -1.65
N LYS A 81 -6.39 -25.05 -2.33
CA LYS A 81 -5.31 -26.03 -2.62
C LYS A 81 -4.47 -26.37 -1.40
N ILE A 82 -4.52 -25.52 -0.36
CA ILE A 82 -3.71 -25.66 0.87
C ILE A 82 -4.56 -26.27 1.99
N THR A 83 -5.84 -25.88 2.10
CA THR A 83 -6.73 -26.29 3.18
C THR A 83 -8.20 -26.20 2.77
N ASP A 84 -9.05 -27.01 3.39
CA ASP A 84 -10.52 -26.98 3.29
C ASP A 84 -11.17 -26.06 4.33
N LYS A 85 -10.36 -25.45 5.23
CA LYS A 85 -10.84 -24.54 6.26
C LYS A 85 -11.40 -23.27 5.66
N ARG A 86 -12.48 -22.74 6.28
CA ARG A 86 -13.12 -21.51 5.81
C ARG A 86 -12.30 -20.27 6.12
N ILE A 87 -12.38 -19.29 5.23
CA ILE A 87 -11.92 -17.94 5.50
C ILE A 87 -12.90 -17.32 6.49
N LYS A 88 -12.48 -17.12 7.73
CA LYS A 88 -13.31 -16.55 8.80
C LYS A 88 -13.02 -15.09 9.06
N TYR A 89 -11.76 -14.70 8.98
CA TYR A 89 -11.33 -13.33 9.28
C TYR A 89 -10.59 -12.73 8.11
N LEU A 90 -10.82 -11.44 7.90
CA LEU A 90 -9.95 -10.58 7.11
C LEU A 90 -9.57 -9.36 7.95
N ILE A 91 -8.29 -9.02 7.97
CA ILE A 91 -7.77 -7.79 8.55
C ILE A 91 -7.37 -6.86 7.43
N ASN A 92 -7.96 -5.64 7.39
CA ASN A 92 -7.46 -4.57 6.54
C ASN A 92 -6.36 -3.81 7.30
N THR A 93 -5.16 -3.75 6.69
CA THR A 93 -4.04 -2.99 7.26
C THR A 93 -4.33 -1.50 7.24
N HIS A 94 -4.90 -1.00 6.17
CA HIS A 94 -5.36 0.39 6.00
C HIS A 94 -6.45 0.49 4.93
N SER A 95 -6.86 1.71 4.57
CA SER A 95 -8.08 1.96 3.79
C SER A 95 -7.85 2.23 2.30
N ASP A 96 -6.69 1.93 1.74
CA ASP A 96 -6.47 2.14 0.30
C ASP A 96 -7.17 1.08 -0.54
N ALA A 97 -7.68 1.51 -1.69
CA ALA A 97 -8.56 0.71 -2.54
C ALA A 97 -7.94 -0.64 -2.95
N ASP A 98 -6.64 -0.67 -3.19
CA ASP A 98 -5.92 -1.88 -3.57
C ASP A 98 -5.69 -2.87 -2.41
N HIS A 99 -6.02 -2.49 -1.17
CA HIS A 99 -6.05 -3.33 0.02
C HIS A 99 -7.45 -3.77 0.43
N ILE A 100 -8.49 -2.98 0.09
CA ILE A 100 -9.83 -3.18 0.62
C ILE A 100 -10.92 -3.44 -0.42
N ASP A 101 -10.74 -3.06 -1.69
CA ASP A 101 -11.81 -3.17 -2.68
C ASP A 101 -12.20 -4.63 -2.98
N GLY A 102 -11.32 -5.57 -2.69
CA GLY A 102 -11.59 -7.00 -2.75
C GLY A 102 -12.52 -7.54 -1.65
N ASN A 103 -12.70 -6.80 -0.54
CA ASN A 103 -13.56 -7.23 0.58
C ASN A 103 -14.93 -7.70 0.09
N GLN A 104 -15.54 -6.98 -0.86
CA GLN A 104 -16.87 -7.25 -1.40
C GLN A 104 -17.00 -8.58 -2.17
N TYR A 105 -15.90 -9.22 -2.49
CA TYR A 105 -15.87 -10.49 -3.24
C TYR A 105 -15.55 -11.70 -2.34
N LEU A 106 -15.29 -11.46 -1.06
CA LEU A 106 -15.06 -12.51 -0.08
C LEU A 106 -16.39 -13.18 0.35
N PRO A 107 -16.34 -14.41 0.89
CA PRO A 107 -17.51 -15.06 1.44
C PRO A 107 -18.23 -14.19 2.48
N GLN A 108 -19.56 -14.12 2.44
CA GLN A 108 -20.38 -13.30 3.36
C GLN A 108 -20.17 -13.65 4.85
N ALA A 109 -19.73 -14.86 5.15
CA ALA A 109 -19.42 -15.31 6.51
C ALA A 109 -18.05 -14.79 7.03
N THR A 110 -17.31 -14.03 6.22
CA THR A 110 -16.03 -13.43 6.62
C THR A 110 -16.28 -12.27 7.57
N THR A 111 -15.58 -12.26 8.70
CA THR A 111 -15.58 -11.15 9.64
C THR A 111 -14.42 -10.21 9.32
N PHE A 112 -14.75 -8.95 9.02
CA PHE A 112 -13.78 -7.91 8.67
C PHE A 112 -13.34 -7.18 9.95
N ILE A 113 -12.02 -6.99 10.09
CA ILE A 113 -11.36 -6.37 11.24
C ILE A 113 -10.44 -5.27 10.73
N ALA A 114 -10.40 -4.12 11.42
CA ALA A 114 -9.47 -3.03 11.10
C ALA A 114 -9.23 -2.14 12.33
N HIS A 115 -8.23 -1.27 12.25
CA HIS A 115 -8.13 -0.16 13.19
C HIS A 115 -9.35 0.78 13.06
N GLU A 116 -9.81 1.41 14.15
CA GLU A 116 -11.01 2.25 14.14
C GLU A 116 -10.92 3.42 13.15
N ASN A 117 -9.72 4.01 12.96
CA ASN A 117 -9.51 5.06 11.97
C ASN A 117 -9.57 4.53 10.55
N CYS A 118 -8.99 3.36 10.27
CA CYS A 118 -9.12 2.69 8.97
C CYS A 118 -10.61 2.52 8.61
N ARG A 119 -11.44 2.03 9.55
CA ARG A 119 -12.88 1.94 9.31
C ARG A 119 -13.53 3.29 8.99
N LYS A 120 -13.13 4.39 9.66
CA LYS A 120 -13.63 5.74 9.37
C LYS A 120 -13.22 6.18 7.96
N GLU A 121 -11.98 5.87 7.56
CA GLU A 121 -11.44 6.22 6.27
C GLU A 121 -12.12 5.52 5.09
N PHE A 122 -12.79 4.37 5.27
CA PHE A 122 -13.61 3.76 4.23
C PHE A 122 -14.63 4.74 3.63
N PHE A 123 -15.13 5.66 4.45
CA PHE A 123 -16.13 6.67 4.05
C PHE A 123 -15.51 7.99 3.56
N HIS A 124 -14.18 8.10 3.65
CA HIS A 124 -13.49 9.32 3.24
C HIS A 124 -13.62 9.52 1.71
N PRO A 125 -13.87 10.74 1.23
CA PRO A 125 -13.85 11.02 -0.20
C PRO A 125 -12.55 10.56 -0.86
N LYS A 126 -12.63 10.16 -2.12
CA LYS A 126 -11.46 9.84 -2.93
C LYS A 126 -10.57 11.08 -3.11
N ARG A 127 -9.34 10.88 -3.56
CA ARG A 127 -8.38 11.97 -3.75
C ARG A 127 -8.86 13.08 -4.70
N ASP A 128 -9.74 12.77 -5.63
CA ASP A 128 -10.38 13.72 -6.55
C ASP A 128 -11.63 14.42 -5.97
N GLY A 129 -11.95 14.16 -4.69
CA GLY A 129 -13.09 14.72 -3.98
C GLY A 129 -14.41 13.97 -4.23
N THR A 130 -14.45 12.95 -5.09
CA THR A 130 -15.66 12.16 -5.29
C THR A 130 -15.98 11.31 -4.05
N PRO A 131 -17.28 11.03 -3.78
CA PRO A 131 -17.67 10.18 -2.66
C PRO A 131 -17.04 8.79 -2.74
N SER A 132 -16.70 8.24 -1.58
CA SER A 132 -16.24 6.86 -1.49
C SER A 132 -17.33 5.88 -1.96
N ASP A 133 -16.94 4.86 -2.71
CA ASP A 133 -17.83 3.76 -3.10
C ASP A 133 -18.32 2.96 -1.89
N TRP A 134 -17.63 3.04 -0.76
CA TRP A 134 -18.02 2.38 0.49
C TRP A 134 -19.22 3.04 1.18
N ASN A 135 -19.69 4.20 0.69
CA ASN A 135 -20.95 4.79 1.11
C ASN A 135 -22.18 4.04 0.56
N LYS A 136 -22.01 3.20 -0.46
CA LYS A 136 -23.10 2.47 -1.12
C LYS A 136 -23.64 1.36 -0.20
N PRO A 137 -24.99 1.20 -0.11
CA PRO A 137 -25.61 0.20 0.77
C PRO A 137 -25.13 -1.23 0.55
N GLU A 138 -24.87 -1.63 -0.70
CA GLU A 138 -24.43 -2.96 -1.08
C GLU A 138 -23.01 -3.31 -0.57
N ARG A 139 -22.19 -2.31 -0.22
CA ARG A 139 -20.85 -2.53 0.36
C ARG A 139 -20.85 -2.62 1.90
N ARG A 140 -21.94 -2.26 2.56
CA ARG A 140 -22.04 -2.27 4.04
C ARG A 140 -21.72 -3.62 4.69
N PRO A 141 -22.15 -4.78 4.14
CA PRO A 141 -21.82 -6.08 4.73
C PRO A 141 -20.31 -6.40 4.78
N PHE A 142 -19.52 -5.70 3.98
CA PHE A 142 -18.07 -5.94 3.82
C PHE A 142 -17.20 -4.91 4.54
N LEU A 143 -17.81 -4.06 5.34
CA LEU A 143 -17.10 -3.11 6.20
C LEU A 143 -16.55 -3.83 7.43
N PRO A 144 -15.42 -3.37 8.02
CA PRO A 144 -14.93 -3.88 9.28
C PRO A 144 -15.98 -3.84 10.37
N ALA A 145 -16.44 -5.01 10.82
CA ALA A 145 -17.43 -5.17 11.88
C ALA A 145 -16.79 -5.12 13.27
N ILE A 146 -15.53 -5.50 13.37
CA ILE A 146 -14.72 -5.45 14.59
C ILE A 146 -13.63 -4.40 14.38
N THR A 147 -13.48 -3.50 15.35
CA THR A 147 -12.41 -2.51 15.34
C THR A 147 -11.61 -2.54 16.63
N PHE A 148 -10.34 -2.14 16.56
CA PHE A 148 -9.48 -1.97 17.73
C PHE A 148 -8.80 -0.59 17.70
N ARG A 149 -8.23 -0.16 18.84
CA ARG A 149 -7.53 1.12 18.98
C ARG A 149 -6.02 0.95 19.03
N ASP A 150 -5.54 0.24 20.04
CA ASP A 150 -4.11 0.13 20.30
C ASP A 150 -3.58 -1.25 19.92
N GLN A 151 -4.24 -2.28 20.45
CA GLN A 151 -3.89 -3.68 20.25
C GLN A 151 -5.11 -4.58 20.33
N MET A 152 -5.07 -5.68 19.57
CA MET A 152 -6.01 -6.80 19.68
C MET A 152 -5.28 -8.12 19.47
N ASN A 153 -5.73 -9.18 20.13
CA ASN A 153 -5.24 -10.52 19.90
C ASN A 153 -6.35 -11.39 19.31
N LEU A 154 -6.01 -12.15 18.27
CA LEU A 154 -6.85 -13.22 17.72
C LEU A 154 -6.21 -14.56 18.03
N TYR A 155 -7.01 -15.51 18.48
CA TYR A 155 -6.55 -16.84 18.85
C TYR A 155 -7.02 -17.88 17.82
N PHE A 156 -6.08 -18.67 17.33
CA PHE A 156 -6.26 -19.78 16.38
C PHE A 156 -5.79 -21.06 17.04
N GLY A 157 -6.65 -21.63 17.92
CA GLY A 157 -6.23 -22.69 18.83
C GLY A 157 -5.20 -22.17 19.84
N SER A 158 -4.05 -22.80 19.94
CA SER A 158 -2.94 -22.37 20.80
C SER A 158 -2.13 -21.19 20.25
N LYS A 159 -2.30 -20.87 18.99
CA LYS A 159 -1.54 -19.79 18.30
C LYS A 159 -2.25 -18.46 18.45
N LYS A 160 -1.45 -17.40 18.60
CA LYS A 160 -1.90 -16.02 18.72
C LYS A 160 -1.38 -15.17 17.58
N VAL A 161 -2.29 -14.41 16.95
CA VAL A 161 -1.96 -13.33 16.00
C VAL A 161 -2.21 -12.00 16.71
N GLU A 162 -1.25 -11.11 16.69
CA GLU A 162 -1.31 -9.81 17.35
C GLU A 162 -1.56 -8.71 16.34
N LEU A 163 -2.57 -7.89 16.57
CA LEU A 163 -2.87 -6.69 15.79
C LEU A 163 -2.41 -5.49 16.58
N TRP A 164 -1.64 -4.61 15.97
CA TRP A 164 -1.07 -3.43 16.62
C TRP A 164 -1.35 -2.16 15.82
N TYR A 165 -1.54 -1.07 16.55
CA TYR A 165 -1.52 0.28 16.01
C TYR A 165 -0.41 1.08 16.71
N PHE A 166 0.56 1.59 15.94
CA PHE A 166 1.70 2.32 16.48
C PHE A 166 1.59 3.83 16.32
N GLY A 167 0.59 4.30 15.60
CA GLY A 167 0.34 5.71 15.35
C GLY A 167 0.06 6.01 13.89
N VAL A 168 -0.07 7.30 13.60
CA VAL A 168 -0.27 7.81 12.24
C VAL A 168 1.00 7.55 11.39
N GLY A 169 0.79 7.15 10.16
CA GLY A 169 1.88 6.90 9.21
C GLY A 169 1.49 7.23 7.79
N HIS A 170 1.35 6.20 6.95
CA HIS A 170 0.88 6.29 5.58
C HIS A 170 -0.55 6.89 5.53
N THR A 171 -1.43 6.39 6.40
CA THR A 171 -2.77 6.93 6.68
C THR A 171 -2.91 7.21 8.19
N THR A 172 -4.13 7.41 8.70
CA THR A 172 -4.37 7.49 10.16
C THR A 172 -4.72 6.14 10.78
N GLY A 173 -4.96 5.10 9.99
CA GLY A 173 -5.49 3.81 10.43
C GLY A 173 -4.60 2.61 10.16
N ASP A 174 -3.29 2.81 10.03
CA ASP A 174 -2.34 1.76 9.62
C ASP A 174 -2.13 0.70 10.72
N ALA A 175 -2.64 -0.51 10.48
CA ALA A 175 -2.50 -1.64 11.38
C ALA A 175 -1.31 -2.53 10.98
N VAL A 176 -0.68 -3.11 11.99
CA VAL A 176 0.37 -4.12 11.85
C VAL A 176 -0.16 -5.47 12.34
N VAL A 177 0.02 -6.52 11.55
CA VAL A 177 -0.36 -7.90 11.91
C VAL A 177 0.91 -8.68 12.22
N TYR A 178 1.09 -9.07 13.47
CA TYR A 178 2.32 -9.67 13.95
C TYR A 178 2.15 -11.13 14.36
N PHE A 179 3.00 -11.98 13.81
CA PHE A 179 3.15 -13.40 14.10
C PHE A 179 4.42 -13.62 14.91
N ARG A 180 4.29 -13.71 16.23
CA ARG A 180 5.42 -13.75 17.16
C ARG A 180 6.33 -14.96 16.93
N ASP A 181 5.75 -16.15 16.77
CA ASP A 181 6.51 -17.39 16.58
C ASP A 181 7.42 -17.36 15.35
N GLY A 182 6.98 -16.70 14.28
CA GLY A 182 7.74 -16.51 13.03
C GLY A 182 8.52 -15.21 12.96
N LYS A 183 8.45 -14.36 14.01
CA LYS A 183 9.02 -13.00 14.03
C LYS A 183 8.67 -12.19 12.77
N THR A 184 7.44 -12.35 12.28
CA THR A 184 6.98 -11.83 11.00
C THR A 184 5.86 -10.83 11.20
N ALA A 185 5.97 -9.64 10.59
CA ALA A 185 4.97 -8.60 10.61
C ALA A 185 4.51 -8.24 9.18
N PHE A 186 3.19 -8.13 8.98
CA PHE A 186 2.61 -7.49 7.81
C PHE A 186 2.28 -6.05 8.20
N ILE A 187 2.80 -5.10 7.45
CA ILE A 187 2.84 -3.67 7.82
C ILE A 187 2.10 -2.76 6.85
N GLY A 188 1.30 -3.33 5.91
CA GLY A 188 0.65 -2.54 4.86
C GLY A 188 1.64 -1.65 4.12
N ASP A 189 1.30 -0.40 3.90
CA ASP A 189 2.09 0.55 3.12
C ASP A 189 3.04 1.42 3.95
N GLN A 190 3.48 0.87 5.10
CA GLN A 190 4.43 1.58 5.96
C GLN A 190 5.84 1.75 5.34
N ILE A 191 6.19 0.96 4.32
CA ILE A 191 7.42 1.17 3.56
C ILE A 191 7.23 0.87 2.07
N PHE A 192 7.99 1.61 1.25
CA PHE A 192 8.19 1.36 -0.16
C PHE A 192 9.70 1.28 -0.42
N LEU A 193 10.20 0.16 -0.96
CA LEU A 193 11.63 -0.05 -1.20
C LEU A 193 12.09 0.42 -2.57
N THR A 194 11.20 0.42 -3.57
CA THR A 194 11.52 0.72 -4.96
C THR A 194 11.10 2.12 -5.42
N ARG A 195 10.39 2.85 -4.56
CA ARG A 195 9.91 4.22 -4.80
C ARG A 195 9.91 5.05 -3.53
N ALA A 196 9.71 6.36 -3.63
CA ALA A 196 9.56 7.23 -2.48
C ALA A 196 8.36 6.80 -1.61
N GLN A 197 8.48 6.98 -0.29
CA GLN A 197 7.40 6.74 0.65
C GLN A 197 6.17 7.57 0.27
N LEU A 198 5.04 6.92 0.18
CA LEU A 198 3.76 7.58 -0.02
C LEU A 198 3.14 7.90 1.34
N ILE A 199 2.68 9.12 1.52
CA ILE A 199 1.96 9.59 2.71
C ILE A 199 0.65 10.22 2.23
N HIS A 200 -0.46 9.67 2.63
CA HIS A 200 -1.78 10.17 2.24
C HIS A 200 -2.26 11.29 3.16
N SER A 201 -1.70 12.50 2.96
CA SER A 201 -2.08 13.69 3.74
C SER A 201 -3.58 14.00 3.67
N TYR A 202 -4.27 13.65 2.58
CA TYR A 202 -5.71 13.82 2.46
C TYR A 202 -6.52 12.87 3.36
N LYS A 203 -5.92 11.76 3.82
CA LYS A 203 -6.44 10.85 4.86
C LYS A 203 -5.83 11.12 6.23
N GLY A 204 -5.11 12.23 6.42
CA GLY A 204 -4.47 12.59 7.66
C GLY A 204 -3.13 11.89 7.92
N GLY A 205 -2.59 11.15 6.96
CA GLY A 205 -1.22 10.63 7.02
C GLY A 205 -0.20 11.75 7.20
N ASN A 206 0.91 11.46 7.89
CA ASN A 206 1.92 12.46 8.24
C ASN A 206 3.32 11.86 8.23
N SER A 207 4.26 12.51 7.54
CA SER A 207 5.62 11.98 7.35
C SER A 207 6.45 11.98 8.64
N PHE A 208 6.24 12.92 9.55
CA PHE A 208 6.96 13.00 10.84
C PHE A 208 6.41 11.96 11.82
N GLU A 209 5.08 11.80 11.89
CA GLU A 209 4.46 10.75 12.71
C GLU A 209 4.82 9.36 12.18
N HIS A 210 4.91 9.17 10.86
CA HIS A 210 5.35 7.92 10.23
C HIS A 210 6.72 7.45 10.77
N VAL A 211 7.68 8.36 10.89
CA VAL A 211 8.99 8.05 11.49
C VAL A 211 8.85 7.59 12.95
N LYS A 212 7.98 8.24 13.73
CA LYS A 212 7.72 7.85 15.12
C LYS A 212 7.01 6.50 15.20
N THR A 213 6.04 6.26 14.33
CA THR A 213 5.27 5.02 14.21
C THR A 213 6.18 3.83 13.93
N LEU A 214 7.06 3.93 12.91
CA LEU A 214 8.04 2.90 12.63
C LEU A 214 9.05 2.68 13.76
N THR A 215 9.47 3.75 14.43
CA THR A 215 10.39 3.67 15.57
C THR A 215 9.74 2.88 16.70
N ARG A 216 8.49 3.23 17.10
CA ARG A 216 7.74 2.48 18.15
C ARG A 216 7.51 1.02 17.76
N MET A 217 7.18 0.75 16.50
CA MET A 217 7.01 -0.61 16.00
C MET A 217 8.27 -1.44 16.25
N LEU A 218 9.45 -0.90 15.94
CA LEU A 218 10.71 -1.57 16.18
C LEU A 218 11.06 -1.72 17.67
N GLU A 219 10.65 -0.81 18.53
CA GLU A 219 10.87 -0.89 19.97
C GLU A 219 10.01 -1.97 20.64
N VAL A 220 8.78 -2.16 20.15
CA VAL A 220 7.79 -3.07 20.77
C VAL A 220 7.84 -4.47 20.17
N LEU A 221 8.03 -4.58 18.84
CA LEU A 221 8.01 -5.87 18.16
C LEU A 221 9.42 -6.44 18.03
N ASP A 222 9.57 -7.71 18.41
CA ASP A 222 10.76 -8.52 18.09
C ASP A 222 10.60 -9.14 16.68
N ALA A 223 10.16 -8.34 15.72
CA ALA A 223 10.01 -8.75 14.33
C ALA A 223 11.34 -8.64 13.60
N GLU A 224 11.62 -9.65 12.77
CA GLU A 224 12.80 -9.73 11.91
C GLU A 224 12.43 -9.61 10.42
N LYS A 225 11.20 -9.98 10.05
CA LYS A 225 10.68 -9.97 8.69
C LYS A 225 9.46 -9.06 8.62
N PHE A 226 9.47 -8.15 7.65
CA PHE A 226 8.40 -7.17 7.45
C PHE A 226 7.90 -7.26 6.01
N TYR A 227 6.63 -7.63 5.85
CA TYR A 227 5.94 -7.71 4.56
C TYR A 227 5.09 -6.47 4.36
N SER A 228 5.38 -5.71 3.31
CA SER A 228 4.59 -4.53 2.92
C SER A 228 3.69 -4.82 1.71
N GLY A 229 2.74 -3.91 1.45
CA GLY A 229 1.80 -4.06 0.34
C GLY A 229 2.45 -4.00 -1.05
N HIS A 230 3.58 -3.33 -1.20
CA HIS A 230 4.15 -3.00 -2.50
C HIS A 230 5.67 -3.20 -2.61
N SER A 231 6.25 -3.96 -1.71
CA SER A 231 7.69 -4.22 -1.73
C SER A 231 7.99 -5.68 -1.39
N GLU A 232 9.16 -6.12 -1.74
CA GLU A 232 9.69 -7.38 -1.24
C GLU A 232 9.83 -7.32 0.29
N MET A 233 9.98 -8.50 0.92
CA MET A 233 10.20 -8.61 2.36
C MET A 233 11.42 -7.78 2.78
N ALA A 234 11.22 -6.93 3.78
CA ALA A 234 12.27 -6.15 4.42
C ALA A 234 12.72 -6.82 5.73
N ASP A 235 14.00 -6.72 6.02
CA ASP A 235 14.54 -7.05 7.34
C ASP A 235 14.52 -5.82 8.27
N ARG A 236 14.81 -6.03 9.54
CA ARG A 236 14.86 -4.96 10.54
C ARG A 236 15.87 -3.86 10.21
N LYS A 237 17.02 -4.21 9.59
CA LYS A 237 18.04 -3.23 9.17
C LYS A 237 17.51 -2.32 8.08
N THR A 238 16.74 -2.88 7.15
CA THR A 238 16.07 -2.13 6.08
C THR A 238 15.08 -1.10 6.64
N ILE A 239 14.27 -1.46 7.66
CA ILE A 239 13.36 -0.52 8.33
C ILE A 239 14.15 0.60 9.02
N ILE A 240 15.23 0.27 9.74
CA ILE A 240 16.10 1.26 10.41
C ILE A 240 16.70 2.24 9.37
N LYS A 241 17.18 1.72 8.24
CA LYS A 241 17.70 2.53 7.13
C LYS A 241 16.61 3.45 6.57
N HIS A 242 15.42 2.93 6.33
CA HIS A 242 14.28 3.73 5.84
C HIS A 242 13.94 4.89 6.80
N ILE A 243 13.90 4.63 8.12
CA ILE A 243 13.70 5.67 9.14
C ILE A 243 14.79 6.77 9.05
N ALA A 244 16.05 6.36 8.91
CA ALA A 244 17.17 7.30 8.80
C ALA A 244 17.06 8.17 7.54
N GLU A 245 16.73 7.56 6.39
CA GLU A 245 16.53 8.26 5.13
C GLU A 245 15.33 9.23 5.19
N MET A 246 14.23 8.86 5.84
CA MET A 246 13.09 9.76 6.05
C MET A 246 13.49 10.98 6.88
N LYS A 247 14.22 10.78 7.99
CA LYS A 247 14.74 11.88 8.83
C LYS A 247 15.70 12.79 8.05
N GLU A 248 16.55 12.24 7.22
CA GLU A 248 17.47 13.01 6.36
C GLU A 248 16.68 13.91 5.39
N ARG A 249 15.67 13.34 4.70
CA ARG A 249 14.81 14.12 3.79
C ARG A 249 14.08 15.24 4.51
N GLN A 250 13.51 14.97 5.67
CA GLN A 250 12.84 15.97 6.51
C GLN A 250 13.79 17.11 6.90
N GLY A 251 15.00 16.76 7.35
CA GLY A 251 16.03 17.75 7.70
C GLY A 251 16.49 18.58 6.50
N LYS A 252 16.66 17.96 5.33
CA LYS A 252 17.05 18.65 4.09
C LYS A 252 15.97 19.64 3.64
N VAL A 253 14.71 19.22 3.61
CA VAL A 253 13.59 20.11 3.24
C VAL A 253 13.49 21.28 4.21
N LYS A 254 13.61 21.01 5.53
CA LYS A 254 13.60 22.07 6.56
C LYS A 254 14.72 23.08 6.33
N ALA A 255 15.95 22.63 6.13
CA ALA A 255 17.10 23.49 5.89
C ALA A 255 16.95 24.38 4.64
N LEU A 256 16.29 23.88 3.59
CA LEU A 256 16.01 24.65 2.37
C LEU A 256 14.89 25.69 2.59
N ILE A 257 13.86 25.34 3.37
CA ILE A 257 12.81 26.29 3.79
C ILE A 257 13.42 27.43 4.63
N ASP A 258 14.34 27.11 5.55
CA ASP A 258 15.01 28.11 6.42
C ASP A 258 15.91 29.04 5.59
N LYS A 259 16.34 28.64 4.38
CA LYS A 259 17.01 29.47 3.36
C LYS A 259 16.03 30.23 2.44
N ASN A 260 14.73 30.25 2.76
CA ASN A 260 13.66 30.87 1.97
C ASN A 260 13.48 30.29 0.56
N LYS A 261 13.87 29.03 0.33
CA LYS A 261 13.64 28.34 -0.94
C LYS A 261 12.14 28.04 -1.12
N THR A 262 11.67 28.24 -2.36
CA THR A 262 10.31 27.84 -2.77
C THR A 262 10.19 26.33 -2.88
N LEU A 263 8.95 25.80 -2.90
CA LEU A 263 8.71 24.38 -3.11
C LEU A 263 9.29 23.88 -4.45
N GLU A 264 9.19 24.69 -5.50
CA GLU A 264 9.72 24.36 -6.82
C GLU A 264 11.26 24.23 -6.80
N GLU A 265 11.95 25.19 -6.19
CA GLU A 265 13.41 25.11 -6.01
C GLU A 265 13.81 23.88 -5.18
N ILE A 266 13.06 23.57 -4.10
CA ILE A 266 13.33 22.41 -3.25
C ILE A 266 13.15 21.10 -4.02
N ARG A 267 12.09 20.99 -4.83
CA ARG A 267 11.87 19.82 -5.71
C ARG A 267 13.01 19.60 -6.69
N ASN A 268 13.58 20.68 -7.23
CA ASN A 268 14.69 20.61 -8.16
C ASN A 268 16.03 20.25 -7.48
N GLU A 269 16.22 20.61 -6.20
CA GLU A 269 17.41 20.29 -5.41
C GLU A 269 17.36 18.86 -4.79
N VAL A 270 16.18 18.29 -4.68
CA VAL A 270 15.96 16.92 -4.19
C VAL A 270 15.66 16.01 -5.37
N LYS A 271 15.92 14.70 -5.22
CA LYS A 271 15.76 13.72 -6.31
C LYS A 271 14.40 13.84 -7.02
N PRO A 272 14.36 13.94 -8.35
CA PRO A 272 13.12 14.12 -9.12
C PRO A 272 12.01 13.09 -8.83
N ASN A 273 12.39 11.86 -8.49
CA ASN A 273 11.46 10.76 -8.22
C ASN A 273 10.79 10.83 -6.84
N GLU A 274 11.12 11.82 -6.01
CA GLU A 274 10.60 11.98 -4.64
C GLU A 274 9.69 13.21 -4.47
N THR A 275 9.30 13.86 -5.56
CA THR A 275 8.57 15.14 -5.54
C THR A 275 7.32 15.13 -4.67
N GLY A 276 6.54 14.05 -4.68
CA GLY A 276 5.33 13.92 -3.87
C GLY A 276 5.62 13.88 -2.36
N LEU A 277 6.64 13.13 -1.94
CA LEU A 277 7.07 13.08 -0.54
C LEU A 277 7.64 14.43 -0.09
N ILE A 278 8.45 15.07 -0.93
CA ILE A 278 9.02 16.40 -0.64
C ILE A 278 7.93 17.44 -0.46
N GLU A 279 6.92 17.45 -1.32
CA GLU A 279 5.77 18.34 -1.18
C GLU A 279 5.02 18.11 0.13
N THR A 280 4.80 16.84 0.49
CA THR A 280 4.17 16.46 1.76
C THR A 280 4.96 17.03 2.93
N ILE A 281 6.26 16.77 3.02
CA ILE A 281 7.14 17.27 4.09
C ILE A 281 7.14 18.82 4.13
N TYR A 282 7.23 19.47 2.97
CA TYR A 282 7.18 20.93 2.87
C TYR A 282 5.89 21.50 3.47
N ASN A 283 4.74 20.95 3.06
CA ASN A 283 3.44 21.40 3.53
C ASN A 283 3.24 21.18 5.03
N GLU A 284 3.72 20.05 5.57
CA GLU A 284 3.68 19.75 7.00
C GLU A 284 4.50 20.76 7.81
N LEU A 285 5.72 21.08 7.35
CA LEU A 285 6.59 22.08 7.99
C LEU A 285 6.03 23.51 7.93
N LYS A 286 5.29 23.86 6.86
CA LYS A 286 4.64 25.17 6.75
C LYS A 286 3.41 25.32 7.63
N ARG A 287 2.67 24.23 7.88
CA ARG A 287 1.49 24.23 8.78
C ARG A 287 1.87 24.27 10.26
N SER A 288 3.09 23.87 10.61
CA SER A 288 3.58 23.83 11.99
C SER A 288 4.16 25.17 12.48
N LYS A 289 4.20 26.19 11.61
CA LYS A 289 4.57 27.59 11.92
C LYS A 289 3.31 28.44 12.08
#